data_6bc5421eead02be02abf978ac64d3662
#
_entry.id   6bc5421eead02be02abf978ac64d3662
#
_cell.length_a   1.000
_cell.length_b   1.000
_cell.length_c   1.000
_cell.angle_alpha   90.00
_cell.angle_beta   90.00
_cell.angle_gamma   90.00
#
_symmetry.space_group_name_H-M   'P 1'
#
loop_
_entity.id
_entity.type
_entity.pdbx_description
1 polymer ?
#
loop_
_entity_poly.entity_id
_entity_poly.type
_entity_poly.pdbx_seq_one_letter_code
_entity_poly.pdbx_strand_id
1 'polypeptide(L)'
;MQVKETRFAAVAGTCLACMLAFAGVAAVASGEEQKASADNQAREVIADAAFEYDQYGVIDASYWADKFPLEYNSYLMTAMDVPLEYGEYIAEGNVDTTSVGTDLLDGDYTSTKVNFLDEDQYPEIKTLGKGYGYAKYYTEPGGHAYSVWVVANNGRLGDLSESKGKVSCYACKTPQVHFDAANYEGEGSYWTQPITEYKDAFTENVSCANCHENEDPTTNAVLREDWIRAMGDDLDETTVANAACGQCHCDYSMAPTVEEGSDAPFESGEPVSPYYGGLASMNAEDALAFYDEYGFSDWTYASTGAQMLAVRHAEFEFNYGANPSPMAQMGYTCADCHMGTVTDEETGVEYTDHNIQSPLDKPELLASCNTCHTDLASEVASIQEDIDGRTHELGLRAEQFIFNFEDKVAIPDADGNLVFDTDTALANGLTEDQVARLQEIQRYACYYWNFAAAENSEGAHNPDMFNDLLEKGNALLDEADEILGVSSIVEA
;
A
#
# COMPACT_ATOMS: atom_id res chain seq x y z
N MET A 1 56.68 13.62 27.91
CA MET A 1 56.12 12.23 27.97
C MET A 1 54.70 12.11 27.48
N GLN A 2 53.99 13.21 27.17
CA GLN A 2 52.60 13.21 26.69
C GLN A 2 52.45 13.04 25.14
N VAL A 3 53.49 13.28 24.35
CA VAL A 3 53.41 13.22 22.87
C VAL A 3 53.50 11.78 22.30
N LYS A 4 53.95 10.81 23.13
CA LYS A 4 54.04 9.42 22.69
C LYS A 4 52.73 8.62 22.81
N GLU A 5 51.87 8.98 23.80
CA GLU A 5 50.62 8.26 24.02
C GLU A 5 49.54 8.64 23.01
N THR A 6 49.52 9.89 22.53
CA THR A 6 48.54 10.35 21.51
C THR A 6 48.82 9.74 20.13
N ARG A 7 50.05 9.40 19.78
CA ARG A 7 50.36 8.75 18.51
C ARG A 7 50.00 7.27 18.52
N PHE A 8 50.10 6.59 19.64
CA PHE A 8 49.72 5.18 19.77
C PHE A 8 48.20 4.97 19.70
N ALA A 9 47.43 5.87 20.33
CA ALA A 9 45.96 5.85 20.26
C ALA A 9 45.41 6.13 18.84
N ALA A 10 46.03 7.09 18.11
CA ALA A 10 45.64 7.40 16.74
C ALA A 10 45.96 6.22 15.75
N VAL A 11 47.09 5.56 15.92
CA VAL A 11 47.43 4.41 15.05
C VAL A 11 46.57 3.19 15.36
N ALA A 12 46.24 2.94 16.65
CA ALA A 12 45.35 1.85 17.03
C ALA A 12 43.90 2.08 16.55
N GLY A 13 43.41 3.32 16.63
CA GLY A 13 42.09 3.69 16.10
C GLY A 13 41.99 3.54 14.59
N THR A 14 43.02 3.94 13.86
CA THR A 14 43.04 3.82 12.38
C THR A 14 43.13 2.36 11.94
N CYS A 15 43.88 1.53 12.65
CA CYS A 15 43.97 0.09 12.34
C CYS A 15 42.65 -0.65 12.65
N LEU A 16 41.92 -0.26 13.70
CA LEU A 16 40.64 -0.85 14.04
C LEU A 16 39.57 -0.44 13.02
N ALA A 17 39.53 0.82 12.61
CA ALA A 17 38.62 1.30 11.55
C ALA A 17 38.91 0.63 10.18
N CYS A 18 40.17 0.43 9.84
CA CYS A 18 40.54 -0.31 8.64
C CYS A 18 40.15 -1.80 8.70
N MET A 19 40.30 -2.45 9.88
CA MET A 19 39.90 -3.85 10.04
C MET A 19 38.37 -4.02 10.00
N LEU A 20 37.60 -3.09 10.55
CA LEU A 20 36.11 -3.10 10.45
C LEU A 20 35.66 -2.83 9.01
N ALA A 21 36.32 -1.91 8.29
CA ALA A 21 36.03 -1.68 6.87
C ALA A 21 36.38 -2.89 5.99
N PHE A 22 37.50 -3.58 6.26
CA PHE A 22 37.86 -4.80 5.54
C PHE A 22 36.95 -5.99 5.89
N ALA A 23 36.45 -6.08 7.12
CA ALA A 23 35.48 -7.12 7.51
C ALA A 23 34.12 -6.88 6.85
N GLY A 24 33.65 -5.61 6.77
CA GLY A 24 32.43 -5.25 6.05
C GLY A 24 32.52 -5.53 4.55
N VAL A 25 33.63 -5.15 3.88
CA VAL A 25 33.81 -5.44 2.46
C VAL A 25 33.95 -6.95 2.20
N ALA A 26 34.54 -7.72 3.10
CA ALA A 26 34.64 -9.18 2.97
C ALA A 26 33.26 -9.86 3.17
N ALA A 27 32.42 -9.36 4.05
CA ALA A 27 31.07 -9.87 4.26
C ALA A 27 30.15 -9.57 3.05
N VAL A 28 30.22 -8.36 2.48
CA VAL A 28 29.50 -8.00 1.26
C VAL A 28 29.98 -8.84 0.07
N ALA A 29 31.29 -9.00 -0.11
CA ALA A 29 31.84 -9.81 -1.22
C ALA A 29 31.46 -11.29 -1.10
N SER A 30 31.39 -11.85 0.12
CA SER A 30 30.96 -13.25 0.31
C SER A 30 29.44 -13.42 0.08
N GLY A 31 28.64 -12.43 0.43
CA GLY A 31 27.21 -12.41 0.14
C GLY A 31 26.91 -12.34 -1.37
N GLU A 32 27.64 -11.51 -2.10
CA GLU A 32 27.51 -11.44 -3.57
C GLU A 32 27.94 -12.73 -4.28
N GLU A 33 29.01 -13.40 -3.81
CA GLU A 33 29.42 -14.69 -4.37
C GLU A 33 28.40 -15.81 -4.07
N GLN A 34 27.79 -15.83 -2.91
CA GLN A 34 26.75 -16.80 -2.54
C GLN A 34 25.45 -16.54 -3.33
N LYS A 35 25.01 -15.29 -3.44
CA LYS A 35 23.86 -14.90 -4.27
C LYS A 35 24.07 -15.28 -5.74
N ALA A 36 25.23 -14.96 -6.32
CA ALA A 36 25.56 -15.34 -7.69
C ALA A 36 25.61 -16.88 -7.90
N SER A 37 25.93 -17.65 -6.87
CA SER A 37 25.93 -19.13 -6.93
C SER A 37 24.48 -19.66 -6.87
N ALA A 38 23.63 -19.10 -6.03
CA ALA A 38 22.22 -19.45 -5.94
C ALA A 38 21.48 -19.10 -7.24
N ASP A 39 21.70 -17.91 -7.78
CA ASP A 39 21.10 -17.45 -9.06
C ASP A 39 21.51 -18.36 -10.23
N ASN A 40 22.75 -18.86 -10.26
CA ASN A 40 23.18 -19.79 -11.30
C ASN A 40 22.52 -21.17 -11.17
N GLN A 41 22.32 -21.66 -9.95
CA GLN A 41 21.59 -22.93 -9.72
C GLN A 41 20.12 -22.80 -10.10
N ALA A 42 19.46 -21.70 -9.73
CA ALA A 42 18.09 -21.41 -10.10
C ALA A 42 17.93 -21.37 -11.64
N ARG A 43 18.82 -20.69 -12.36
CA ARG A 43 18.80 -20.64 -13.83
C ARG A 43 19.00 -22.01 -14.49
N GLU A 44 19.79 -22.90 -13.92
CA GLU A 44 19.94 -24.28 -14.40
C GLU A 44 18.63 -25.08 -14.20
N VAL A 45 17.92 -24.86 -13.11
CA VAL A 45 16.61 -25.50 -12.82
C VAL A 45 15.54 -25.07 -13.82
N ILE A 46 15.57 -23.79 -14.25
CA ILE A 46 14.59 -23.21 -15.17
C ILE A 46 14.88 -23.64 -16.62
N ALA A 47 16.14 -23.81 -17.02
CA ALA A 47 16.54 -24.06 -18.39
C ALA A 47 15.94 -25.33 -19.04
N ASP A 48 15.57 -26.32 -18.23
CA ASP A 48 14.94 -27.58 -18.66
C ASP A 48 13.44 -27.67 -18.32
N ALA A 49 12.81 -26.56 -17.90
CA ALA A 49 11.42 -26.53 -17.45
C ALA A 49 10.44 -26.68 -18.61
N ALA A 50 9.46 -27.56 -18.44
CA ALA A 50 8.29 -27.63 -19.31
C ALA A 50 7.12 -26.91 -18.60
N PHE A 51 6.86 -25.67 -18.99
CA PHE A 51 5.86 -24.85 -18.35
C PHE A 51 4.45 -25.33 -18.68
N GLU A 52 3.60 -25.34 -17.67
CA GLU A 52 2.16 -25.54 -17.79
C GLU A 52 1.46 -24.20 -17.47
N TYR A 53 0.74 -23.69 -18.45
CA TYR A 53 0.00 -22.43 -18.34
C TYR A 53 -1.47 -22.71 -18.11
N ASP A 54 -2.09 -21.88 -17.30
CA ASP A 54 -3.54 -21.84 -17.19
C ASP A 54 -4.21 -21.21 -18.44
N GLN A 55 -5.51 -21.03 -18.38
CA GLN A 55 -6.28 -20.45 -19.50
C GLN A 55 -5.93 -18.98 -19.82
N TYR A 56 -5.29 -18.28 -18.89
CA TYR A 56 -4.84 -16.89 -19.02
C TYR A 56 -3.37 -16.78 -19.45
N GLY A 57 -2.63 -17.87 -19.42
CA GLY A 57 -1.19 -17.89 -19.69
C GLY A 57 -0.32 -17.72 -18.46
N VAL A 58 -0.88 -17.86 -17.26
CA VAL A 58 -0.15 -17.79 -15.98
C VAL A 58 0.34 -19.18 -15.57
N ILE A 59 1.54 -19.25 -15.02
CA ILE A 59 2.08 -20.44 -14.37
C ILE A 59 1.64 -20.40 -12.90
N ASP A 60 0.89 -21.43 -12.47
CA ASP A 60 0.42 -21.59 -11.10
C ASP A 60 1.60 -21.62 -10.11
N ALA A 61 1.47 -20.93 -8.97
CA ALA A 61 2.53 -20.88 -7.96
C ALA A 61 2.98 -22.26 -7.50
N SER A 62 2.08 -23.23 -7.40
CA SER A 62 2.39 -24.61 -6.99
C SER A 62 3.35 -25.32 -7.95
N TYR A 63 3.44 -24.90 -9.21
CA TYR A 63 4.45 -25.42 -10.15
C TYR A 63 5.87 -25.21 -9.65
N TRP A 64 6.09 -24.14 -8.88
CA TRP A 64 7.39 -23.78 -8.33
C TRP A 64 7.71 -24.50 -7.00
N ALA A 65 6.72 -25.14 -6.35
CA ALA A 65 6.87 -25.80 -5.05
C ALA A 65 8.01 -26.83 -5.02
N ASP A 66 8.17 -27.64 -6.08
CA ASP A 66 9.23 -28.65 -6.16
C ASP A 66 10.61 -28.05 -6.52
N LYS A 67 10.65 -26.83 -7.06
CA LYS A 67 11.85 -26.16 -7.56
C LYS A 67 12.43 -25.16 -6.55
N PHE A 68 11.54 -24.47 -5.86
CA PHE A 68 11.82 -23.46 -4.84
C PHE A 68 10.98 -23.74 -3.59
N PRO A 69 11.17 -24.92 -2.94
CA PRO A 69 10.27 -25.35 -1.86
C PRO A 69 10.30 -24.45 -0.62
N LEU A 70 11.42 -23.83 -0.30
CA LEU A 70 11.53 -22.97 0.88
C LEU A 70 10.82 -21.64 0.64
N GLU A 71 11.04 -21.03 -0.52
CA GLU A 71 10.38 -19.81 -0.94
C GLU A 71 8.87 -20.01 -1.09
N TYR A 72 8.44 -21.11 -1.72
CA TYR A 72 7.01 -21.44 -1.88
C TYR A 72 6.33 -21.68 -0.53
N ASN A 73 6.96 -22.44 0.38
CA ASN A 73 6.39 -22.68 1.69
C ASN A 73 6.30 -21.39 2.52
N SER A 74 7.31 -20.52 2.46
CA SER A 74 7.26 -19.24 3.16
C SER A 74 6.23 -18.28 2.53
N TYR A 75 6.03 -18.31 1.21
CA TYR A 75 4.94 -17.58 0.54
C TYR A 75 3.57 -17.99 1.10
N LEU A 76 3.32 -19.29 1.29
CA LEU A 76 2.06 -19.76 1.88
C LEU A 76 1.83 -19.23 3.30
N MET A 77 2.90 -18.88 4.02
CA MET A 77 2.82 -18.32 5.37
C MET A 77 2.32 -16.86 5.38
N THR A 78 2.20 -16.19 4.25
CA THR A 78 1.60 -14.83 4.16
C THR A 78 0.15 -14.78 4.67
N ALA A 79 -0.45 -15.93 4.90
CA ALA A 79 -1.73 -16.06 5.56
C ALA A 79 -1.68 -15.97 7.09
N MET A 80 -0.51 -15.87 7.70
CA MET A 80 -0.33 -15.85 9.17
C MET A 80 -0.91 -14.63 9.88
N ASP A 81 -1.27 -13.59 9.13
CA ASP A 81 -1.95 -12.40 9.67
C ASP A 81 -3.47 -12.59 9.84
N VAL A 82 -3.97 -13.75 9.50
CA VAL A 82 -5.34 -14.19 9.76
C VAL A 82 -5.36 -15.13 10.97
N PRO A 83 -6.54 -15.52 11.49
CA PRO A 83 -6.62 -16.51 12.59
C PRO A 83 -5.69 -17.69 12.37
N LEU A 84 -5.02 -18.12 13.43
CA LEU A 84 -4.02 -19.19 13.41
C LEU A 84 -4.52 -20.42 12.65
N GLU A 85 -5.79 -20.80 12.89
CA GLU A 85 -6.47 -21.93 12.26
C GLU A 85 -6.53 -21.80 10.73
N TYR A 86 -6.68 -20.58 10.22
CA TYR A 86 -6.69 -20.33 8.79
C TYR A 86 -5.28 -20.28 8.19
N GLY A 87 -4.33 -19.66 8.90
CA GLY A 87 -2.93 -19.64 8.50
C GLY A 87 -2.33 -21.05 8.43
N GLU A 88 -2.58 -21.91 9.44
CA GLU A 88 -2.19 -23.32 9.43
C GLU A 88 -2.83 -24.07 8.25
N TYR A 89 -4.09 -23.83 7.98
CA TYR A 89 -4.83 -24.46 6.89
C TYR A 89 -4.24 -24.12 5.51
N ILE A 90 -3.89 -22.87 5.27
CA ILE A 90 -3.24 -22.45 4.02
C ILE A 90 -1.82 -23.01 3.93
N ALA A 91 -1.02 -22.92 4.99
CA ALA A 91 0.34 -23.44 5.06
C ALA A 91 0.43 -24.96 4.80
N GLU A 92 -0.63 -25.71 5.09
CA GLU A 92 -0.76 -27.13 4.74
C GLU A 92 -1.15 -27.38 3.27
N GLY A 93 -1.32 -26.33 2.48
CA GLY A 93 -1.73 -26.42 1.07
C GLY A 93 -3.20 -26.77 0.85
N ASN A 94 -4.02 -26.67 1.88
CA ASN A 94 -5.45 -26.95 1.81
C ASN A 94 -6.24 -25.67 1.51
N VAL A 95 -6.02 -25.00 0.39
CA VAL A 95 -6.75 -23.78 0.03
C VAL A 95 -8.16 -24.15 -0.45
N ASP A 96 -9.00 -24.63 0.46
CA ASP A 96 -10.44 -24.69 0.21
C ASP A 96 -11.11 -23.46 0.80
N THR A 97 -11.15 -22.41 0.01
CA THR A 97 -11.73 -21.12 0.35
C THR A 97 -13.23 -21.19 0.66
N THR A 98 -13.89 -22.31 0.36
CA THR A 98 -15.32 -22.49 0.65
C THR A 98 -15.59 -22.94 2.08
N SER A 99 -14.58 -23.45 2.78
CA SER A 99 -14.67 -23.92 4.17
C SER A 99 -14.26 -22.88 5.21
N VAL A 100 -13.61 -21.81 4.78
CA VAL A 100 -13.29 -20.67 5.65
C VAL A 100 -14.59 -19.91 5.88
N GLY A 101 -15.14 -20.04 7.07
CA GLY A 101 -16.41 -19.43 7.42
C GLY A 101 -16.35 -17.91 7.37
N THR A 102 -17.52 -17.29 7.28
CA THR A 102 -17.72 -15.84 7.40
C THR A 102 -17.21 -15.27 8.73
N ASP A 103 -16.84 -16.12 9.65
CA ASP A 103 -16.30 -15.76 10.97
C ASP A 103 -14.98 -14.96 10.87
N LEU A 104 -14.21 -15.11 9.78
CA LEU A 104 -13.06 -14.27 9.48
C LEU A 104 -13.43 -12.80 9.24
N LEU A 105 -14.66 -12.56 8.78
CA LEU A 105 -15.16 -11.22 8.45
C LEU A 105 -15.91 -10.57 9.63
N ASP A 106 -16.18 -11.32 10.71
CA ASP A 106 -16.89 -10.85 11.90
C ASP A 106 -15.95 -10.26 12.99
N GLY A 107 -14.66 -10.08 12.69
CA GLY A 107 -13.74 -9.34 13.54
C GLY A 107 -13.16 -10.12 14.74
N ASP A 108 -13.29 -11.43 14.76
CA ASP A 108 -12.71 -12.28 15.82
C ASP A 108 -11.25 -12.69 15.53
N TYR A 109 -10.59 -12.05 14.55
CA TYR A 109 -9.20 -12.37 14.30
C TYR A 109 -8.26 -11.56 15.17
N THR A 110 -7.24 -12.26 15.62
CA THR A 110 -6.15 -11.71 16.39
C THR A 110 -5.00 -11.27 15.47
N SER A 111 -5.30 -10.65 14.33
CA SER A 111 -4.26 -10.05 13.52
C SER A 111 -3.59 -8.94 14.34
N THR A 112 -2.26 -8.96 14.40
CA THR A 112 -1.48 -7.89 14.98
C THR A 112 -1.25 -6.76 13.98
N LYS A 113 -1.63 -6.94 12.71
CA LYS A 113 -1.61 -5.86 11.72
C LYS A 113 -2.75 -4.90 12.00
N VAL A 114 -2.37 -3.70 12.37
CA VAL A 114 -3.29 -2.58 12.41
C VAL A 114 -3.66 -2.24 10.98
N ASN A 115 -4.90 -2.42 10.62
CA ASN A 115 -5.42 -1.92 9.37
C ASN A 115 -5.72 -0.43 9.54
N PHE A 116 -5.03 0.37 8.80
CA PHE A 116 -4.95 1.83 8.86
C PHE A 116 -6.29 2.57 8.73
N LEU A 117 -7.39 1.95 8.53
CA LEU A 117 -8.72 2.59 8.57
C LEU A 117 -9.61 1.88 9.56
N ASP A 118 -9.01 1.34 10.62
CA ASP A 118 -9.73 0.75 11.73
C ASP A 118 -10.60 1.81 12.43
N GLU A 119 -11.89 1.53 12.57
CA GLU A 119 -12.82 2.40 13.29
C GLU A 119 -12.48 2.52 14.78
N ASP A 120 -11.70 1.60 15.34
CA ASP A 120 -11.24 1.67 16.73
C ASP A 120 -10.00 2.56 16.86
N GLN A 121 -9.11 2.57 15.85
CA GLN A 121 -7.93 3.42 15.81
C GLN A 121 -8.26 4.83 15.31
N TYR A 122 -9.04 4.92 14.24
CA TYR A 122 -9.46 6.19 13.63
C TYR A 122 -10.99 6.31 13.57
N PRO A 123 -11.68 6.51 14.72
CA PRO A 123 -13.14 6.57 14.77
C PRO A 123 -13.75 7.69 13.91
N GLU A 124 -12.99 8.72 13.60
CA GLU A 124 -13.36 9.82 12.70
C GLU A 124 -13.58 9.38 11.25
N ILE A 125 -13.14 8.19 10.85
CA ILE A 125 -13.43 7.64 9.51
C ILE A 125 -14.94 7.56 9.24
N LYS A 126 -15.76 7.40 10.28
CA LYS A 126 -17.22 7.40 10.18
C LYS A 126 -17.76 8.71 9.61
N THR A 127 -17.10 9.82 9.93
CA THR A 127 -17.41 11.15 9.39
C THR A 127 -16.65 11.41 8.11
N LEU A 128 -15.32 11.26 8.09
CA LEU A 128 -14.49 11.58 6.94
C LEU A 128 -14.84 10.73 5.72
N GLY A 129 -15.13 9.44 5.92
CA GLY A 129 -15.51 8.48 4.88
C GLY A 129 -17.02 8.38 4.63
N LYS A 130 -17.85 9.25 5.23
CA LYS A 130 -19.32 9.17 5.10
C LYS A 130 -19.78 9.27 3.65
N GLY A 131 -20.49 8.26 3.20
CA GLY A 131 -20.95 8.15 1.80
C GLY A 131 -20.01 7.33 0.92
N TYR A 132 -18.81 7.02 1.36
CA TYR A 132 -17.91 6.09 0.68
C TYR A 132 -18.27 4.66 1.06
N GLY A 133 -18.81 3.91 0.10
CA GLY A 133 -19.41 2.59 0.36
C GLY A 133 -18.41 1.55 0.90
N TYR A 134 -17.13 1.79 0.73
CA TYR A 134 -16.07 0.85 1.12
C TYR A 134 -15.41 1.20 2.48
N ALA A 135 -15.61 2.40 3.03
CA ALA A 135 -14.90 2.88 4.20
C ALA A 135 -14.97 1.93 5.41
N LYS A 136 -16.15 1.44 5.73
CA LYS A 136 -16.35 0.57 6.90
C LYS A 136 -15.73 -0.83 6.82
N TYR A 137 -15.16 -1.19 5.67
CA TYR A 137 -14.56 -2.51 5.42
C TYR A 137 -13.09 -2.42 5.07
N TYR A 138 -12.42 -1.32 5.35
CA TYR A 138 -10.99 -1.18 5.15
C TYR A 138 -10.15 -1.97 6.15
N THR A 139 -10.75 -2.38 7.25
CA THR A 139 -10.10 -3.14 8.33
C THR A 139 -9.92 -4.63 8.04
N GLU A 140 -10.42 -5.11 6.90
CA GLU A 140 -10.34 -6.53 6.55
C GLU A 140 -8.91 -6.89 6.12
N PRO A 141 -8.20 -7.79 6.83
CA PRO A 141 -6.86 -8.20 6.47
C PRO A 141 -6.84 -8.94 5.14
N GLY A 142 -5.74 -8.81 4.40
CA GLY A 142 -5.55 -9.46 3.13
C GLY A 142 -4.12 -9.96 2.97
N GLY A 143 -3.91 -11.28 2.95
CA GLY A 143 -2.60 -11.89 2.66
C GLY A 143 -2.47 -12.26 1.19
N HIS A 144 -1.25 -12.37 0.69
CA HIS A 144 -0.99 -12.70 -0.71
C HIS A 144 -1.58 -14.06 -1.09
N ALA A 145 -1.33 -15.10 -0.29
CA ALA A 145 -1.73 -16.46 -0.61
C ALA A 145 -3.24 -16.75 -0.59
N TYR A 146 -4.08 -15.79 -0.20
CA TYR A 146 -5.55 -15.91 -0.22
C TYR A 146 -6.27 -14.66 -0.75
N SER A 147 -5.57 -13.84 -1.50
CA SER A 147 -6.04 -12.53 -1.97
C SER A 147 -7.30 -12.58 -2.84
N VAL A 148 -7.47 -13.63 -3.67
CA VAL A 148 -8.68 -13.84 -4.48
C VAL A 148 -9.86 -14.19 -3.57
N TRP A 149 -9.64 -15.01 -2.54
CA TRP A 149 -10.67 -15.32 -1.55
C TRP A 149 -11.16 -14.05 -0.83
N VAL A 150 -10.24 -13.15 -0.46
CA VAL A 150 -10.60 -11.86 0.16
C VAL A 150 -11.52 -11.03 -0.74
N VAL A 151 -11.27 -10.98 -2.06
CA VAL A 151 -12.20 -10.28 -2.98
C VAL A 151 -13.59 -10.90 -2.93
N ALA A 152 -13.67 -12.23 -2.93
CA ALA A 152 -14.94 -12.96 -2.95
C ALA A 152 -15.73 -12.88 -1.64
N ASN A 153 -15.06 -12.68 -0.51
CA ASN A 153 -15.66 -12.84 0.82
C ASN A 153 -15.59 -11.59 1.71
N ASN A 154 -15.06 -10.47 1.22
CA ASN A 154 -15.07 -9.24 2.02
C ASN A 154 -16.43 -8.51 1.97
N GLY A 155 -16.73 -7.79 3.04
CA GLY A 155 -17.98 -7.04 3.16
C GLY A 155 -18.10 -5.85 2.19
N ARG A 156 -17.00 -5.39 1.59
CA ARG A 156 -16.96 -4.26 0.64
C ARG A 156 -17.76 -4.52 -0.63
N LEU A 157 -17.67 -5.75 -1.14
CA LEU A 157 -18.29 -6.15 -2.39
C LEU A 157 -19.61 -6.88 -2.19
N GLY A 158 -19.86 -7.40 -0.98
CA GLY A 158 -21.01 -8.22 -0.67
C GLY A 158 -21.02 -9.53 -1.48
N ASP A 159 -22.20 -10.08 -1.73
CA ASP A 159 -22.32 -11.24 -2.61
C ASP A 159 -21.90 -10.86 -4.04
N LEU A 160 -20.82 -11.47 -4.53
CA LEU A 160 -20.28 -11.17 -5.87
C LEU A 160 -21.30 -11.44 -6.98
N SER A 161 -22.28 -12.33 -6.78
CA SER A 161 -23.32 -12.58 -7.80
C SER A 161 -24.30 -11.42 -7.96
N GLU A 162 -24.35 -10.49 -7.01
CA GLU A 162 -25.22 -9.32 -7.00
C GLU A 162 -24.42 -8.00 -6.88
N SER A 163 -23.10 -8.08 -6.77
CA SER A 163 -22.21 -6.94 -6.58
C SER A 163 -22.25 -5.95 -7.76
N LYS A 164 -22.11 -4.68 -7.45
CA LYS A 164 -21.90 -3.61 -8.43
C LYS A 164 -20.42 -3.32 -8.69
N GLY A 165 -19.54 -4.08 -8.06
CA GLY A 165 -18.09 -3.99 -8.28
C GLY A 165 -17.70 -4.27 -9.72
N LYS A 166 -16.47 -3.94 -10.04
CA LYS A 166 -15.84 -4.13 -11.36
C LYS A 166 -14.68 -5.09 -11.26
N VAL A 167 -14.28 -5.65 -12.39
CA VAL A 167 -13.12 -6.55 -12.48
C VAL A 167 -11.84 -5.89 -11.97
N SER A 168 -11.74 -4.56 -12.02
CA SER A 168 -10.63 -3.78 -11.47
C SER A 168 -10.36 -4.04 -9.97
N CYS A 169 -11.32 -4.57 -9.20
CA CYS A 169 -11.11 -5.01 -7.82
C CYS A 169 -10.08 -6.15 -7.70
N TYR A 170 -9.80 -6.87 -8.79
CA TYR A 170 -8.80 -7.93 -8.83
C TYR A 170 -7.39 -7.44 -9.18
N ALA A 171 -7.19 -6.18 -9.57
CA ALA A 171 -5.92 -5.66 -10.09
C ALA A 171 -4.70 -5.91 -9.17
N CYS A 172 -4.90 -5.85 -7.84
CA CYS A 172 -3.87 -6.14 -6.83
C CYS A 172 -4.09 -7.49 -6.13
N LYS A 173 -4.77 -8.44 -6.77
CA LYS A 173 -5.20 -9.69 -6.11
C LYS A 173 -4.83 -10.96 -6.87
N THR A 174 -4.51 -10.84 -8.15
CA THR A 174 -4.14 -11.99 -8.98
C THR A 174 -3.36 -11.53 -10.21
N PRO A 175 -2.38 -12.31 -10.71
CA PRO A 175 -1.74 -12.02 -11.98
C PRO A 175 -2.69 -12.24 -13.15
N GLN A 176 -3.63 -13.18 -13.03
CA GLN A 176 -4.55 -13.58 -14.11
C GLN A 176 -5.34 -12.40 -14.69
N VAL A 177 -5.72 -11.42 -13.86
CA VAL A 177 -6.47 -10.25 -14.35
C VAL A 177 -5.67 -9.40 -15.33
N HIS A 178 -4.36 -9.29 -15.18
CA HIS A 178 -3.51 -8.53 -16.10
C HIS A 178 -3.29 -9.26 -17.42
N PHE A 179 -3.12 -10.58 -17.36
CA PHE A 179 -3.02 -11.42 -18.54
C PHE A 179 -4.35 -11.46 -19.33
N ASP A 180 -5.49 -11.48 -18.63
CA ASP A 180 -6.82 -11.41 -19.24
C ASP A 180 -7.07 -10.03 -19.86
N ALA A 181 -6.73 -8.96 -19.17
CA ALA A 181 -6.83 -7.59 -19.68
C ALA A 181 -6.01 -7.37 -20.96
N ALA A 182 -4.78 -7.88 -21.00
CA ALA A 182 -3.89 -7.78 -22.17
C ALA A 182 -4.42 -8.51 -23.40
N ASN A 183 -5.30 -9.49 -23.23
CA ASN A 183 -5.90 -10.29 -24.29
C ASN A 183 -7.39 -9.98 -24.52
N TYR A 184 -7.94 -8.93 -23.90
CA TYR A 184 -9.35 -8.61 -23.97
C TYR A 184 -9.73 -8.07 -25.35
N GLU A 185 -10.66 -8.75 -26.03
CA GLU A 185 -11.19 -8.39 -27.36
C GLU A 185 -12.65 -7.89 -27.30
N GLY A 186 -13.20 -7.64 -26.11
CA GLY A 186 -14.58 -7.21 -25.92
C GLY A 186 -14.81 -5.73 -26.26
N GLU A 187 -16.05 -5.27 -26.12
CA GLU A 187 -16.41 -3.87 -26.33
C GLU A 187 -16.14 -3.02 -25.09
N GLY A 188 -15.55 -1.84 -25.25
CA GLY A 188 -15.25 -0.90 -24.18
C GLY A 188 -14.02 -1.31 -23.36
N SER A 189 -13.80 -0.62 -22.23
CA SER A 189 -12.69 -0.93 -21.35
C SER A 189 -12.93 -2.24 -20.58
N TYR A 190 -11.91 -3.08 -20.51
CA TYR A 190 -11.88 -4.27 -19.67
C TYR A 190 -12.21 -3.95 -18.21
N TRP A 191 -11.63 -2.89 -17.70
CA TRP A 191 -11.73 -2.51 -16.29
C TRP A 191 -13.13 -2.10 -15.83
N THR A 192 -14.05 -1.86 -16.77
CA THR A 192 -15.47 -1.58 -16.48
C THR A 192 -16.36 -2.82 -16.44
N GLN A 193 -15.82 -4.00 -16.78
CA GLN A 193 -16.60 -5.23 -16.80
C GLN A 193 -17.15 -5.56 -15.39
N PRO A 194 -18.40 -6.05 -15.29
CA PRO A 194 -19.01 -6.38 -14.01
C PRO A 194 -18.25 -7.50 -13.28
N ILE A 195 -17.95 -7.34 -12.02
CA ILE A 195 -17.27 -8.38 -11.22
C ILE A 195 -18.06 -9.68 -11.17
N THR A 196 -19.39 -9.62 -11.33
CA THR A 196 -20.28 -10.79 -11.39
C THR A 196 -19.92 -11.79 -12.48
N GLU A 197 -19.27 -11.34 -13.54
CA GLU A 197 -18.82 -12.19 -14.65
C GLU A 197 -17.48 -12.88 -14.33
N TYR A 198 -16.76 -12.38 -13.32
CA TYR A 198 -15.42 -12.83 -12.94
C TYR A 198 -15.36 -13.51 -11.57
N LYS A 199 -16.49 -13.69 -10.89
CA LYS A 199 -16.55 -14.20 -9.50
C LYS A 199 -15.90 -15.59 -9.30
N ASP A 200 -15.89 -16.42 -10.35
CA ASP A 200 -15.29 -17.76 -10.35
C ASP A 200 -14.19 -17.88 -11.45
N ALA A 201 -13.75 -16.76 -12.03
CA ALA A 201 -12.84 -16.76 -13.17
C ALA A 201 -11.39 -16.92 -12.74
N PHE A 202 -10.99 -16.23 -11.68
CA PHE A 202 -9.62 -16.21 -11.20
C PHE A 202 -9.44 -17.17 -10.02
N THR A 203 -8.40 -17.97 -10.09
CA THR A 203 -8.06 -19.01 -9.11
C THR A 203 -6.67 -18.85 -8.51
N GLU A 204 -5.78 -18.13 -9.22
CA GLU A 204 -4.44 -17.83 -8.75
C GLU A 204 -4.47 -16.56 -7.88
N ASN A 205 -3.92 -16.66 -6.68
CA ASN A 205 -3.77 -15.52 -5.76
C ASN A 205 -2.65 -14.57 -6.22
N VAL A 206 -2.31 -13.56 -5.43
CA VAL A 206 -1.03 -12.85 -5.60
C VAL A 206 0.07 -13.89 -5.42
N SER A 207 0.82 -14.13 -6.47
CA SER A 207 1.73 -15.27 -6.57
C SER A 207 3.06 -14.88 -7.21
N CYS A 208 3.89 -15.88 -7.54
CA CYS A 208 5.21 -15.65 -8.16
C CYS A 208 5.14 -14.71 -9.35
N ALA A 209 4.16 -14.89 -10.24
CA ALA A 209 4.01 -14.09 -11.46
C ALA A 209 3.59 -12.62 -11.22
N ASN A 210 3.17 -12.23 -10.00
CA ASN A 210 2.94 -10.82 -9.70
C ASN A 210 4.23 -10.02 -9.50
N CYS A 211 5.29 -10.68 -9.01
CA CYS A 211 6.54 -10.02 -8.63
C CYS A 211 7.72 -10.45 -9.49
N HIS A 212 7.58 -11.55 -10.23
CA HIS A 212 8.62 -12.14 -11.05
C HIS A 212 8.13 -12.40 -12.47
N GLU A 213 9.07 -12.52 -13.41
CA GLU A 213 8.77 -13.00 -14.75
C GLU A 213 8.09 -14.36 -14.66
N ASN A 214 6.99 -14.52 -15.41
CA ASN A 214 6.13 -15.70 -15.33
C ASN A 214 6.90 -17.04 -15.55
N GLU A 215 7.93 -17.02 -16.39
CA GLU A 215 8.76 -18.20 -16.70
C GLU A 215 10.11 -18.19 -15.97
N ASP A 216 10.45 -17.11 -15.28
CA ASP A 216 11.73 -16.94 -14.58
C ASP A 216 11.52 -16.24 -13.22
N PRO A 217 11.26 -16.99 -12.13
CA PRO A 217 11.06 -16.42 -10.79
C PRO A 217 12.34 -15.84 -10.18
N THR A 218 13.49 -15.88 -10.86
CA THR A 218 14.71 -15.19 -10.43
C THR A 218 14.81 -13.75 -10.95
N THR A 219 13.92 -13.37 -11.86
CA THR A 219 13.85 -12.03 -12.46
C THR A 219 12.60 -11.30 -11.98
N ASN A 220 12.76 -10.11 -11.40
CA ASN A 220 11.61 -9.31 -10.97
C ASN A 220 10.87 -8.70 -12.16
N ALA A 221 9.55 -8.58 -12.02
CA ALA A 221 8.66 -8.03 -13.03
C ALA A 221 7.54 -7.17 -12.41
N VAL A 222 6.92 -6.37 -13.26
CA VAL A 222 5.76 -5.53 -12.95
C VAL A 222 4.67 -5.83 -13.97
N LEU A 223 3.45 -6.04 -13.54
CA LEU A 223 2.31 -6.39 -14.39
C LEU A 223 1.34 -5.23 -14.64
N ARG A 224 1.19 -4.31 -13.67
CA ARG A 224 0.23 -3.21 -13.78
C ARG A 224 0.70 -2.17 -14.81
N GLU A 225 0.00 -2.07 -15.92
CA GLU A 225 0.30 -1.16 -17.02
C GLU A 225 0.29 0.32 -16.58
N ASP A 226 -0.66 0.70 -15.72
CA ASP A 226 -0.73 2.06 -15.18
C ASP A 226 0.49 2.40 -14.31
N TRP A 227 0.96 1.43 -13.52
CA TRP A 227 2.17 1.58 -12.71
C TRP A 227 3.43 1.65 -13.55
N ILE A 228 3.53 0.85 -14.63
CA ILE A 228 4.61 0.96 -15.61
C ILE A 228 4.63 2.35 -16.24
N ARG A 229 3.46 2.92 -16.57
CA ARG A 229 3.35 4.30 -17.07
C ARG A 229 3.73 5.32 -16.00
N ALA A 230 3.33 5.10 -14.73
CA ALA A 230 3.67 5.98 -13.63
C ALA A 230 5.18 6.03 -13.35
N MET A 231 5.84 4.88 -13.36
CA MET A 231 7.29 4.76 -13.19
C MET A 231 8.06 5.33 -14.41
N GLY A 232 7.55 5.15 -15.62
CA GLY A 232 8.18 5.66 -16.83
C GLY A 232 9.64 5.20 -16.99
N ASP A 233 10.53 6.16 -17.23
CA ASP A 233 11.98 5.91 -17.41
C ASP A 233 12.68 5.50 -16.09
N ASP A 234 12.03 5.67 -14.94
CA ASP A 234 12.56 5.25 -13.64
C ASP A 234 12.36 3.74 -13.37
N LEU A 235 11.61 3.04 -14.22
CA LEU A 235 11.50 1.57 -14.16
C LEU A 235 12.67 0.93 -14.90
N ASP A 236 13.67 0.49 -14.17
CA ASP A 236 14.88 -0.14 -14.70
C ASP A 236 15.34 -1.36 -13.86
N GLU A 237 16.46 -1.94 -14.19
CA GLU A 237 17.03 -3.12 -13.50
C GLU A 237 17.31 -2.89 -12.01
N THR A 238 17.47 -1.63 -11.57
CA THR A 238 17.77 -1.27 -10.18
C THR A 238 16.52 -0.98 -9.35
N THR A 239 15.43 -0.58 -9.99
CA THR A 239 14.16 -0.17 -9.34
C THR A 239 13.08 -1.23 -9.44
N VAL A 240 13.15 -2.14 -10.43
CA VAL A 240 12.09 -3.13 -10.69
C VAL A 240 11.74 -3.99 -9.48
N ALA A 241 12.71 -4.35 -8.64
CA ALA A 241 12.48 -5.15 -7.44
C ALA A 241 11.54 -4.45 -6.44
N ASN A 242 11.72 -3.13 -6.24
CA ASN A 242 10.83 -2.33 -5.40
C ASN A 242 9.52 -2.00 -6.12
N ALA A 243 9.57 -1.74 -7.42
CA ALA A 243 8.40 -1.47 -8.24
C ALA A 243 7.43 -2.67 -8.30
N ALA A 244 7.94 -3.90 -8.18
CA ALA A 244 7.12 -5.11 -8.07
C ALA A 244 6.24 -5.10 -6.81
N CYS A 245 6.70 -4.55 -5.70
CA CYS A 245 5.87 -4.30 -4.52
C CYS A 245 4.99 -3.06 -4.73
N GLY A 246 5.59 -1.98 -5.21
CA GLY A 246 4.94 -0.69 -5.42
C GLY A 246 3.73 -0.74 -6.34
N GLN A 247 3.69 -1.63 -7.32
CA GLN A 247 2.51 -1.76 -8.19
C GLN A 247 1.20 -2.04 -7.45
N CYS A 248 1.25 -2.57 -6.23
CA CYS A 248 0.08 -2.79 -5.38
C CYS A 248 0.13 -1.94 -4.10
N HIS A 249 1.35 -1.64 -3.62
CA HIS A 249 1.62 -0.83 -2.44
C HIS A 249 1.93 0.62 -2.83
N CYS A 250 1.01 1.24 -3.55
CA CYS A 250 1.01 2.66 -3.95
C CYS A 250 -0.41 3.23 -3.86
N ASP A 251 -0.53 4.55 -3.85
CA ASP A 251 -1.86 5.16 -4.05
C ASP A 251 -2.33 5.00 -5.50
N TYR A 252 -3.63 4.77 -5.65
CA TYR A 252 -4.32 4.69 -6.93
C TYR A 252 -5.79 5.02 -6.78
N SER A 253 -6.43 5.44 -7.85
CA SER A 253 -7.89 5.56 -7.90
C SER A 253 -8.45 4.98 -9.20
N MET A 254 -9.76 4.69 -9.19
CA MET A 254 -10.42 4.16 -10.39
C MET A 254 -10.70 5.31 -11.36
N ALA A 255 -10.23 5.15 -12.60
CA ALA A 255 -10.38 6.16 -13.62
C ALA A 255 -11.86 6.51 -13.86
N PRO A 256 -12.18 7.80 -14.03
CA PRO A 256 -13.51 8.23 -14.45
C PRO A 256 -13.84 7.68 -15.84
N THR A 257 -15.08 7.88 -16.27
CA THR A 257 -15.46 7.54 -17.65
C THR A 257 -14.68 8.41 -18.63
N VAL A 258 -13.95 7.75 -19.52
CA VAL A 258 -13.16 8.39 -20.59
C VAL A 258 -14.01 8.47 -21.84
N GLU A 259 -14.18 9.67 -22.39
CA GLU A 259 -14.90 9.90 -23.62
C GLU A 259 -14.11 9.41 -24.85
N GLU A 260 -14.81 8.92 -25.88
CA GLU A 260 -14.17 8.48 -27.12
C GLU A 260 -13.38 9.63 -27.78
N GLY A 261 -12.09 9.39 -28.02
CA GLY A 261 -11.16 10.39 -28.58
C GLY A 261 -10.54 11.34 -27.57
N SER A 262 -10.71 11.08 -26.29
CA SER A 262 -9.96 11.74 -25.23
C SER A 262 -8.46 11.45 -25.30
N ASP A 263 -7.65 12.41 -24.86
CA ASP A 263 -6.19 12.24 -24.71
C ASP A 263 -5.81 11.70 -23.32
N ALA A 264 -6.78 11.21 -22.53
CA ALA A 264 -6.52 10.63 -21.22
C ALA A 264 -5.56 9.43 -21.34
N PRO A 265 -4.53 9.34 -20.51
CA PRO A 265 -3.51 8.30 -20.62
C PRO A 265 -3.94 6.95 -19.99
N PHE A 266 -5.22 6.78 -19.73
CA PHE A 266 -5.81 5.61 -19.07
C PHE A 266 -7.19 5.29 -19.68
N GLU A 267 -7.71 4.11 -19.36
CA GLU A 267 -9.03 3.66 -19.75
C GLU A 267 -10.07 3.92 -18.65
N SER A 268 -11.36 3.93 -19.04
CA SER A 268 -12.48 4.02 -18.08
C SER A 268 -12.41 2.88 -17.05
N GLY A 269 -12.46 3.22 -15.76
CA GLY A 269 -12.46 2.24 -14.65
C GLY A 269 -11.15 1.53 -14.40
N GLU A 270 -10.08 1.88 -15.13
CA GLU A 270 -8.73 1.38 -14.87
C GLU A 270 -8.28 1.83 -13.47
N PRO A 271 -7.61 0.97 -12.66
CA PRO A 271 -6.90 1.43 -11.50
C PRO A 271 -5.69 2.25 -11.95
N VAL A 272 -5.60 3.50 -11.54
CA VAL A 272 -4.58 4.44 -12.03
C VAL A 272 -3.78 5.01 -10.89
N SER A 273 -2.47 4.77 -10.92
CA SER A 273 -1.49 5.45 -10.07
C SER A 273 -1.22 6.86 -10.62
N PRO A 274 -1.34 7.94 -9.82
CA PRO A 274 -1.39 9.32 -10.33
C PRO A 274 -0.02 9.95 -10.60
N TYR A 275 1.00 9.17 -10.98
CA TYR A 275 2.39 9.62 -10.99
C TYR A 275 3.03 9.51 -12.39
N TYR A 276 2.63 10.34 -13.35
CA TYR A 276 3.20 10.29 -14.70
C TYR A 276 4.51 11.09 -14.87
N GLY A 277 5.15 11.49 -13.77
CA GLY A 277 6.47 12.13 -13.73
C GLY A 277 7.56 11.23 -13.13
N GLY A 278 7.31 9.93 -13.00
CA GLY A 278 8.23 8.99 -12.36
C GLY A 278 8.36 9.23 -10.84
N LEU A 279 9.42 8.71 -10.25
CA LEU A 279 9.68 8.79 -8.80
C LEU A 279 9.60 10.21 -8.24
N ALA A 280 10.04 11.21 -9.02
CA ALA A 280 10.04 12.60 -8.60
C ALA A 280 8.65 13.21 -8.40
N SER A 281 7.59 12.58 -8.96
CA SER A 281 6.19 13.01 -8.81
C SER A 281 5.40 12.17 -7.81
N MET A 282 6.04 11.19 -7.16
CA MET A 282 5.36 10.31 -6.19
C MET A 282 5.28 10.98 -4.82
N ASN A 283 4.29 11.83 -4.68
CA ASN A 283 3.92 12.55 -3.46
C ASN A 283 2.42 12.92 -3.51
N ALA A 284 1.86 13.33 -2.39
CA ALA A 284 0.43 13.62 -2.27
C ALA A 284 -0.02 14.84 -3.11
N GLU A 285 0.85 15.85 -3.30
CA GLU A 285 0.50 17.06 -4.05
C GLU A 285 0.40 16.79 -5.55
N ASP A 286 1.37 16.06 -6.11
CA ASP A 286 1.33 15.72 -7.54
C ASP A 286 0.20 14.73 -7.82
N ALA A 287 -0.11 13.81 -6.87
CA ALA A 287 -1.27 12.94 -6.94
C ALA A 287 -2.59 13.74 -6.99
N LEU A 288 -2.77 14.71 -6.07
CA LEU A 288 -3.95 15.59 -6.07
C LEU A 288 -4.06 16.39 -7.36
N ALA A 289 -2.94 16.97 -7.85
CA ALA A 289 -2.92 17.74 -9.09
C ALA A 289 -3.35 16.87 -10.29
N PHE A 290 -2.88 15.63 -10.37
CA PHE A 290 -3.29 14.67 -11.39
C PHE A 290 -4.77 14.32 -11.28
N TYR A 291 -5.26 13.98 -10.08
CA TYR A 291 -6.65 13.64 -9.86
C TYR A 291 -7.58 14.81 -10.18
N ASP A 292 -7.17 16.04 -9.91
CA ASP A 292 -7.96 17.23 -10.25
C ASP A 292 -7.96 17.52 -11.75
N GLU A 293 -6.82 17.37 -12.43
CA GLU A 293 -6.69 17.56 -13.89
C GLU A 293 -7.65 16.64 -14.65
N TYR A 294 -7.76 15.38 -14.22
CA TYR A 294 -8.56 14.36 -14.91
C TYR A 294 -9.94 14.12 -14.26
N GLY A 295 -10.30 14.87 -13.22
CA GLY A 295 -11.62 14.82 -12.59
C GLY A 295 -11.91 13.53 -11.81
N PHE A 296 -10.89 12.95 -11.17
CA PHE A 296 -11.09 11.78 -10.30
C PHE A 296 -11.89 12.15 -9.05
N SER A 297 -12.82 11.27 -8.69
CA SER A 297 -13.57 11.33 -7.44
C SER A 297 -14.12 9.96 -7.11
N ASP A 298 -13.83 9.47 -5.92
CA ASP A 298 -14.37 8.20 -5.45
C ASP A 298 -15.82 8.33 -5.00
N TRP A 299 -16.18 9.48 -4.41
CA TRP A 299 -17.58 9.79 -4.05
C TRP A 299 -17.81 11.30 -3.88
N THR A 300 -19.09 11.68 -3.86
CA THR A 300 -19.49 13.03 -3.48
C THR A 300 -19.98 13.02 -2.03
N TYR A 301 -19.42 13.88 -1.19
CA TYR A 301 -19.87 14.04 0.19
C TYR A 301 -21.24 14.75 0.21
N ALA A 302 -22.30 14.02 0.57
CA ALA A 302 -23.68 14.44 0.32
C ALA A 302 -24.04 15.78 0.94
N SER A 303 -23.62 16.07 2.18
CA SER A 303 -23.99 17.25 2.94
C SER A 303 -23.17 18.50 2.62
N THR A 304 -22.00 18.36 2.02
CA THR A 304 -21.13 19.50 1.66
C THR A 304 -20.93 19.66 0.16
N GLY A 305 -21.23 18.62 -0.63
CA GLY A 305 -21.02 18.61 -2.09
C GLY A 305 -19.57 18.40 -2.51
N ALA A 306 -18.64 18.22 -1.57
CA ALA A 306 -17.23 18.02 -1.86
C ALA A 306 -17.00 16.72 -2.65
N GLN A 307 -16.12 16.79 -3.65
CA GLN A 307 -15.68 15.61 -4.42
C GLN A 307 -14.50 14.98 -3.72
N MET A 308 -14.69 13.80 -3.16
CA MET A 308 -13.73 13.17 -2.26
C MET A 308 -12.90 12.09 -2.96
N LEU A 309 -11.71 11.87 -2.42
CA LEU A 309 -10.79 10.79 -2.77
C LEU A 309 -10.50 9.93 -1.55
N ALA A 310 -10.29 8.64 -1.77
CA ALA A 310 -9.74 7.73 -0.76
C ALA A 310 -8.35 7.29 -1.21
N VAL A 311 -7.39 7.35 -0.32
CA VAL A 311 -6.05 6.77 -0.51
C VAL A 311 -6.12 5.28 -0.24
N ARG A 312 -5.35 4.48 -0.97
CA ARG A 312 -5.27 3.02 -0.77
C ARG A 312 -3.98 2.69 -0.01
N HIS A 313 -2.94 2.30 -0.69
CA HIS A 313 -1.70 1.86 -0.09
C HIS A 313 -0.57 2.80 -0.52
N ALA A 314 -0.09 3.69 0.33
CA ALA A 314 0.89 4.72 -0.04
C ALA A 314 2.34 4.39 0.36
N GLU A 315 2.67 3.12 0.62
CA GLU A 315 3.96 2.72 1.17
C GLU A 315 5.13 3.03 0.24
N PHE A 316 4.94 2.88 -1.08
CA PHE A 316 6.00 3.12 -2.05
C PHE A 316 6.41 4.60 -2.09
N GLU A 317 5.44 5.51 -2.04
CA GLU A 317 5.64 6.95 -2.04
C GLU A 317 6.49 7.41 -0.85
N PHE A 318 6.22 6.85 0.33
CA PHE A 318 6.98 7.15 1.55
C PHE A 318 8.41 6.64 1.50
N ASN A 319 8.67 5.52 0.78
CA ASN A 319 9.99 4.94 0.71
C ASN A 319 10.81 5.44 -0.47
N TYR A 320 10.25 5.45 -1.69
CA TYR A 320 11.00 5.66 -2.93
C TYR A 320 10.53 6.87 -3.75
N GLY A 321 9.49 7.57 -3.29
CA GLY A 321 8.92 8.72 -3.97
C GLY A 321 9.82 9.95 -4.00
N ALA A 322 9.19 11.12 -4.18
CA ALA A 322 9.88 12.40 -4.33
C ALA A 322 10.82 12.77 -3.17
N ASN A 323 10.52 12.27 -1.96
CA ASN A 323 11.31 12.43 -0.75
C ASN A 323 11.64 11.06 -0.16
N PRO A 324 12.61 10.33 -0.72
CA PRO A 324 12.86 8.96 -0.35
C PRO A 324 13.29 8.82 1.11
N SER A 325 12.87 7.72 1.73
CA SER A 325 13.19 7.41 3.14
C SER A 325 14.71 7.29 3.36
N PRO A 326 15.19 7.45 4.60
CA PRO A 326 16.60 7.22 4.92
C PRO A 326 17.08 5.82 4.52
N MET A 327 16.21 4.79 4.63
CA MET A 327 16.53 3.42 4.27
C MET A 327 16.70 3.27 2.76
N ALA A 328 15.80 3.82 1.97
CA ALA A 328 15.91 3.84 0.51
C ALA A 328 17.17 4.59 0.04
N GLN A 329 17.51 5.72 0.68
CA GLN A 329 18.73 6.48 0.39
C GLN A 329 20.03 5.68 0.69
N MET A 330 19.97 4.73 1.61
CA MET A 330 21.06 3.80 1.90
C MET A 330 21.09 2.58 0.95
N GLY A 331 20.10 2.47 0.06
CA GLY A 331 20.01 1.39 -0.94
C GLY A 331 19.28 0.14 -0.45
N TYR A 332 18.57 0.21 0.67
CA TYR A 332 17.71 -0.90 1.11
C TYR A 332 16.46 -1.00 0.23
N THR A 333 16.03 -2.24 -0.01
CA THR A 333 14.81 -2.58 -0.74
C THR A 333 13.68 -2.98 0.21
N CYS A 334 12.46 -3.03 -0.30
CA CYS A 334 11.31 -3.58 0.45
C CYS A 334 11.62 -5.00 0.95
N ALA A 335 12.21 -5.82 0.07
CA ALA A 335 12.55 -7.21 0.36
C ALA A 335 13.61 -7.35 1.46
N ASP A 336 14.57 -6.42 1.57
CA ASP A 336 15.61 -6.48 2.61
C ASP A 336 15.01 -6.40 4.03
N CYS A 337 13.87 -5.71 4.18
CA CYS A 337 13.18 -5.53 5.46
C CYS A 337 12.01 -6.50 5.64
N HIS A 338 11.16 -6.68 4.62
CA HIS A 338 9.92 -7.47 4.72
C HIS A 338 10.10 -8.94 4.37
N MET A 339 11.10 -9.30 3.59
CA MET A 339 11.43 -10.68 3.24
C MET A 339 12.69 -11.14 3.99
N GLY A 340 13.84 -10.56 3.70
CA GLY A 340 15.10 -10.89 4.34
C GLY A 340 15.63 -12.26 3.95
N THR A 341 16.87 -12.55 4.37
CA THR A 341 17.47 -13.88 4.21
C THR A 341 17.36 -14.63 5.53
N VAL A 342 16.84 -15.84 5.49
CA VAL A 342 16.70 -16.74 6.63
C VAL A 342 17.36 -18.08 6.36
N THR A 343 17.67 -18.82 7.42
CA THR A 343 18.30 -20.14 7.32
C THR A 343 17.28 -21.20 7.70
N ASP A 344 17.04 -22.15 6.80
CA ASP A 344 16.22 -23.31 7.10
C ASP A 344 16.88 -24.18 8.18
N GLU A 345 16.19 -24.44 9.29
CA GLU A 345 16.74 -25.13 10.47
C GLU A 345 17.07 -26.60 10.19
N GLU A 346 16.36 -27.25 9.25
CA GLU A 346 16.58 -28.68 8.95
C GLU A 346 17.75 -28.89 8.01
N THR A 347 17.86 -28.06 6.99
CA THR A 347 18.83 -28.24 5.90
C THR A 347 20.07 -27.36 6.03
N GLY A 348 19.97 -26.26 6.78
CA GLY A 348 21.01 -25.23 6.89
C GLY A 348 21.16 -24.39 5.61
N VAL A 349 20.17 -24.41 4.71
CA VAL A 349 20.15 -23.63 3.47
C VAL A 349 19.65 -22.23 3.76
N GLU A 350 20.34 -21.21 3.27
CA GLU A 350 19.88 -19.83 3.27
C GLU A 350 18.97 -19.60 2.07
N TYR A 351 17.83 -18.94 2.30
CA TYR A 351 16.86 -18.57 1.26
C TYR A 351 16.20 -17.22 1.56
N THR A 352 15.55 -16.62 0.56
CA THR A 352 14.75 -15.40 0.75
C THR A 352 13.37 -15.77 1.29
N ASP A 353 13.04 -15.28 2.48
CA ASP A 353 11.77 -15.53 3.12
C ASP A 353 10.63 -14.78 2.42
N HIS A 354 9.71 -15.51 1.79
CA HIS A 354 8.52 -14.96 1.13
C HIS A 354 7.32 -14.81 2.07
N ASN A 355 7.49 -15.06 3.37
CA ASN A 355 6.54 -14.65 4.40
C ASN A 355 6.71 -13.15 4.66
N ILE A 356 6.02 -12.35 3.87
CA ILE A 356 6.14 -10.89 3.82
C ILE A 356 5.44 -10.31 5.04
N GLN A 357 6.19 -10.02 6.09
CA GLN A 357 5.74 -9.53 7.38
C GLN A 357 6.50 -8.28 7.80
N SER A 358 6.08 -7.68 8.92
CA SER A 358 6.85 -6.64 9.58
C SER A 358 8.27 -7.15 9.92
N PRO A 359 9.32 -6.36 9.68
CA PRO A 359 10.67 -6.73 10.13
C PRO A 359 10.77 -6.88 11.66
N LEU A 360 9.84 -6.30 12.42
CA LEU A 360 9.77 -6.45 13.87
C LEU A 360 9.33 -7.86 14.31
N ASP A 361 8.62 -8.58 13.44
CA ASP A 361 8.17 -9.96 13.68
C ASP A 361 9.23 -11.00 13.24
N LYS A 362 10.37 -10.56 12.71
CA LYS A 362 11.49 -11.40 12.24
C LYS A 362 12.71 -11.27 13.17
N PRO A 363 12.86 -12.14 14.19
CA PRO A 363 13.90 -11.97 15.23
C PRO A 363 15.32 -11.94 14.69
N GLU A 364 15.65 -12.71 13.63
CA GLU A 364 16.99 -12.74 13.05
C GLU A 364 17.30 -11.42 12.31
N LEU A 365 16.34 -10.89 11.57
CA LEU A 365 16.45 -9.62 10.90
C LEU A 365 16.55 -8.48 11.91
N LEU A 366 15.70 -8.47 12.93
CA LEU A 366 15.73 -7.49 14.01
C LEU A 366 17.08 -7.51 14.75
N ALA A 367 17.64 -8.68 14.99
CA ALA A 367 18.99 -8.81 15.60
C ALA A 367 20.07 -8.19 14.70
N SER A 368 19.96 -8.31 13.38
CA SER A 368 20.86 -7.65 12.42
C SER A 368 20.73 -6.14 12.47
N CYS A 369 19.50 -5.60 12.47
CA CYS A 369 19.23 -4.17 12.58
C CYS A 369 19.79 -3.59 13.90
N ASN A 370 19.69 -4.30 15.01
CA ASN A 370 20.19 -3.91 16.32
C ASN A 370 21.72 -3.93 16.42
N THR A 371 22.44 -4.24 15.36
CA THR A 371 23.90 -4.00 15.30
C THR A 371 24.23 -2.50 15.18
N CYS A 372 23.33 -1.72 14.58
CA CYS A 372 23.43 -0.26 14.46
C CYS A 372 22.44 0.48 15.37
N HIS A 373 21.22 -0.04 15.53
CA HIS A 373 20.21 0.48 16.44
C HIS A 373 20.38 -0.08 17.85
N THR A 374 20.01 0.69 18.87
CA THR A 374 20.08 0.21 20.26
C THR A 374 18.95 -0.77 20.55
N ASP A 375 17.74 -0.42 20.10
CA ASP A 375 16.52 -1.20 20.24
C ASP A 375 15.52 -0.71 19.17
N LEU A 376 15.62 -1.27 17.96
CA LEU A 376 14.81 -0.81 16.84
C LEU A 376 13.32 -0.95 17.10
N ALA A 377 12.89 -2.01 17.77
CA ALA A 377 11.47 -2.21 18.06
C ALA A 377 10.91 -1.08 18.94
N SER A 378 11.66 -0.67 19.98
CA SER A 378 11.24 0.46 20.82
C SER A 378 11.33 1.81 20.11
N GLU A 379 12.30 1.98 19.20
CA GLU A 379 12.45 3.20 18.38
C GLU A 379 11.25 3.33 17.43
N VAL A 380 10.89 2.26 16.73
CA VAL A 380 9.72 2.21 15.83
C VAL A 380 8.42 2.43 16.60
N ALA A 381 8.20 1.73 17.71
CA ALA A 381 6.99 1.90 18.50
C ALA A 381 6.80 3.35 18.99
N SER A 382 7.89 4.06 19.30
CA SER A 382 7.81 5.48 19.69
C SER A 382 7.47 6.41 18.53
N ILE A 383 7.92 6.09 17.31
CA ILE A 383 7.54 6.83 16.09
C ILE A 383 6.07 6.61 15.79
N GLN A 384 5.62 5.37 15.84
CA GLN A 384 4.24 4.98 15.58
C GLN A 384 3.28 5.66 16.56
N GLU A 385 3.58 5.64 17.86
CA GLU A 385 2.76 6.32 18.89
C GLU A 385 2.62 7.83 18.62
N ASP A 386 3.71 8.51 18.22
CA ASP A 386 3.69 9.96 17.92
C ASP A 386 2.89 10.26 16.64
N ILE A 387 3.19 9.55 15.54
CA ILE A 387 2.57 9.79 14.23
C ILE A 387 1.08 9.42 14.26
N ASP A 388 0.74 8.27 14.85
CA ASP A 388 -0.64 7.82 14.99
C ASP A 388 -1.49 8.82 15.78
N GLY A 389 -0.99 9.25 16.95
CA GLY A 389 -1.67 10.27 17.76
C GLY A 389 -1.92 11.58 17.00
N ARG A 390 -0.96 12.05 16.22
CA ARG A 390 -1.09 13.29 15.43
C ARG A 390 -1.96 13.13 14.18
N THR A 391 -1.97 11.94 13.59
CA THR A 391 -2.87 11.60 12.50
C THR A 391 -4.32 11.61 13.00
N HIS A 392 -4.58 11.01 14.16
CA HIS A 392 -5.87 11.08 14.83
C HIS A 392 -6.29 12.53 15.15
N GLU A 393 -5.38 13.36 15.68
CA GLU A 393 -5.66 14.78 15.95
C GLU A 393 -6.08 15.54 14.67
N LEU A 394 -5.39 15.32 13.55
CA LEU A 394 -5.76 15.91 12.26
C LEU A 394 -7.15 15.43 11.81
N GLY A 395 -7.44 14.13 11.96
CA GLY A 395 -8.74 13.55 11.64
C GLY A 395 -9.88 14.17 12.45
N LEU A 396 -9.71 14.35 13.75
CA LEU A 396 -10.68 15.01 14.62
C LEU A 396 -10.89 16.49 14.24
N ARG A 397 -9.84 17.20 13.84
CA ARG A 397 -9.97 18.56 13.31
C ARG A 397 -10.77 18.60 12.00
N ALA A 398 -10.48 17.66 11.09
CA ALA A 398 -11.22 17.54 9.83
C ALA A 398 -12.71 17.18 10.07
N GLU A 399 -13.01 16.31 11.01
CA GLU A 399 -14.37 16.00 11.44
C GLU A 399 -15.09 17.25 11.96
N GLN A 400 -14.47 18.01 12.86
CA GLN A 400 -15.05 19.25 13.38
C GLN A 400 -15.28 20.28 12.27
N PHE A 401 -14.33 20.41 11.35
CA PHE A 401 -14.49 21.28 10.18
C PHE A 401 -15.70 20.85 9.34
N ILE A 402 -15.87 19.56 9.07
CA ILE A 402 -17.01 19.05 8.30
C ILE A 402 -18.31 19.42 8.98
N PHE A 403 -18.45 19.25 10.30
CA PHE A 403 -19.65 19.64 11.04
C PHE A 403 -19.92 21.15 10.97
N ASN A 404 -18.89 21.99 11.12
CA ASN A 404 -19.02 23.43 11.00
C ASN A 404 -19.44 23.88 9.59
N PHE A 405 -18.97 23.16 8.56
CA PHE A 405 -19.32 23.42 7.17
C PHE A 405 -20.73 22.93 6.85
N GLU A 406 -21.13 21.72 7.30
CA GLU A 406 -22.49 21.20 7.18
C GLU A 406 -23.53 22.18 7.77
N ASP A 407 -23.26 22.74 8.94
CA ASP A 407 -24.14 23.75 9.59
C ASP A 407 -24.38 24.99 8.73
N LYS A 408 -23.49 25.30 7.80
CA LYS A 408 -23.61 26.46 6.91
C LYS A 408 -24.30 26.15 5.58
N VAL A 409 -24.21 24.90 5.10
CA VAL A 409 -24.53 24.58 3.70
C VAL A 409 -25.57 23.47 3.55
N ALA A 410 -25.86 22.71 4.60
CA ALA A 410 -26.72 21.53 4.49
C ALA A 410 -28.16 21.77 4.94
N ILE A 411 -29.08 21.06 4.27
CA ILE A 411 -30.48 20.97 4.65
C ILE A 411 -30.90 19.49 4.74
N PRO A 412 -31.92 19.15 5.56
CA PRO A 412 -32.44 17.78 5.54
C PRO A 412 -33.27 17.54 4.27
N ASP A 413 -33.08 16.38 3.65
CA ASP A 413 -33.91 15.85 2.60
C ASP A 413 -35.26 15.29 3.16
N ALA A 414 -36.07 14.65 2.31
CA ALA A 414 -37.37 14.08 2.70
C ALA A 414 -37.23 12.92 3.72
N ASP A 415 -36.07 12.27 3.76
CA ASP A 415 -35.77 11.14 4.66
C ASP A 415 -35.00 11.61 5.92
N GLY A 416 -34.66 12.91 5.98
CA GLY A 416 -33.94 13.53 7.09
C GLY A 416 -32.43 13.49 6.97
N ASN A 417 -31.88 13.04 5.84
CA ASN A 417 -30.43 13.07 5.60
C ASN A 417 -29.99 14.48 5.19
N LEU A 418 -28.83 14.93 5.68
CA LEU A 418 -28.24 16.19 5.27
C LEU A 418 -27.75 16.13 3.82
N VAL A 419 -28.17 17.12 3.04
CA VAL A 419 -27.75 17.31 1.65
C VAL A 419 -27.33 18.76 1.42
N PHE A 420 -26.34 18.94 0.56
CA PHE A 420 -25.80 20.25 0.20
C PHE A 420 -26.86 21.12 -0.49
N ASP A 421 -26.94 22.37 -0.07
CA ASP A 421 -27.84 23.38 -0.64
C ASP A 421 -27.14 24.74 -0.78
N THR A 422 -26.95 25.17 -2.02
CA THR A 422 -26.26 26.43 -2.34
C THR A 422 -27.02 27.65 -1.80
N ASP A 423 -28.36 27.66 -1.87
CA ASP A 423 -29.15 28.80 -1.40
C ASP A 423 -28.99 28.98 0.11
N THR A 424 -28.92 27.90 0.86
CA THR A 424 -28.64 27.91 2.31
C THR A 424 -27.25 28.44 2.60
N ALA A 425 -26.25 28.03 1.86
CA ALA A 425 -24.88 28.55 1.99
C ALA A 425 -24.83 30.07 1.84
N LEU A 426 -25.46 30.61 0.77
CA LEU A 426 -25.52 32.04 0.50
C LEU A 426 -26.31 32.79 1.58
N ALA A 427 -27.42 32.22 2.05
CA ALA A 427 -28.25 32.79 3.12
C ALA A 427 -27.50 32.86 4.46
N ASN A 428 -26.57 31.92 4.72
CA ASN A 428 -25.71 31.89 5.90
C ASN A 428 -24.45 32.75 5.75
N GLY A 429 -24.31 33.50 4.64
CA GLY A 429 -23.30 34.52 4.45
C GLY A 429 -22.01 34.07 3.77
N LEU A 430 -21.94 32.85 3.25
CA LEU A 430 -20.87 32.40 2.39
C LEU A 430 -21.05 32.90 0.96
N THR A 431 -19.99 33.15 0.25
CA THR A 431 -20.02 33.37 -1.20
C THR A 431 -19.83 32.04 -1.93
N GLU A 432 -20.18 31.99 -3.22
CA GLU A 432 -19.94 30.81 -4.05
C GLU A 432 -18.45 30.41 -4.07
N ASP A 433 -17.54 31.40 -4.15
CA ASP A 433 -16.09 31.16 -4.12
C ASP A 433 -15.65 30.55 -2.77
N GLN A 434 -16.22 31.02 -1.65
CA GLN A 434 -15.91 30.46 -0.33
C GLN A 434 -16.43 29.02 -0.19
N VAL A 435 -17.61 28.72 -0.72
CA VAL A 435 -18.16 27.36 -0.74
C VAL A 435 -17.26 26.44 -1.56
N ALA A 436 -16.88 26.85 -2.76
CA ALA A 436 -15.97 26.07 -3.61
C ALA A 436 -14.61 25.83 -2.92
N ARG A 437 -14.06 26.85 -2.25
CA ARG A 437 -12.79 26.72 -1.52
C ARG A 437 -12.93 25.77 -0.31
N LEU A 438 -14.03 25.82 0.44
CA LEU A 438 -14.26 24.91 1.57
C LEU A 438 -14.45 23.46 1.10
N GLN A 439 -15.07 23.23 -0.05
CA GLN A 439 -15.16 21.90 -0.66
C GLN A 439 -13.78 21.38 -1.09
N GLU A 440 -12.94 22.24 -1.66
CA GLU A 440 -11.57 21.91 -2.00
C GLU A 440 -10.72 21.62 -0.75
N ILE A 441 -10.86 22.44 0.31
CA ILE A 441 -10.19 22.19 1.60
C ILE A 441 -10.62 20.85 2.18
N GLN A 442 -11.91 20.51 2.14
CA GLN A 442 -12.39 19.20 2.60
C GLN A 442 -11.73 18.06 1.84
N ARG A 443 -11.71 18.15 0.51
CA ARG A 443 -11.07 17.16 -0.36
C ARG A 443 -9.59 16.98 -0.01
N TYR A 444 -8.83 18.07 0.10
CA TYR A 444 -7.40 18.02 0.30
C TYR A 444 -7.00 17.66 1.72
N ALA A 445 -7.64 18.24 2.74
CA ALA A 445 -7.31 17.94 4.14
C ALA A 445 -7.64 16.47 4.48
N CYS A 446 -8.78 15.96 4.01
CA CYS A 446 -9.12 14.56 4.16
C CYS A 446 -8.19 13.64 3.36
N TYR A 447 -7.69 14.08 2.19
CA TYR A 447 -6.73 13.31 1.41
C TYR A 447 -5.37 13.23 2.11
N TYR A 448 -4.84 14.35 2.65
CA TYR A 448 -3.60 14.34 3.43
C TYR A 448 -3.71 13.47 4.68
N TRP A 449 -4.83 13.58 5.40
CA TRP A 449 -5.10 12.68 6.52
C TRP A 449 -5.10 11.21 6.08
N ASN A 450 -5.83 10.91 5.01
CA ASN A 450 -5.96 9.54 4.53
C ASN A 450 -4.64 9.01 3.94
N PHE A 451 -3.81 9.87 3.34
CA PHE A 451 -2.49 9.49 2.83
C PHE A 451 -1.55 9.08 3.98
N ALA A 452 -1.64 9.74 5.13
CA ALA A 452 -0.93 9.35 6.34
C ALA A 452 -1.55 8.10 6.98
N ALA A 453 -2.89 8.05 7.11
CA ALA A 453 -3.57 6.93 7.76
C ALA A 453 -3.54 5.63 6.93
N ALA A 454 -3.32 5.72 5.60
CA ALA A 454 -3.30 4.57 4.70
C ALA A 454 -1.91 3.94 4.55
N GLU A 455 -0.89 4.48 5.20
CA GLU A 455 0.47 3.96 5.15
C GLU A 455 0.73 3.04 6.35
N ASN A 456 0.96 1.76 6.09
CA ASN A 456 0.95 0.68 7.09
C ASN A 456 2.10 0.72 8.11
N SER A 457 3.11 1.58 7.94
CA SER A 457 4.21 1.67 8.91
C SER A 457 3.93 2.63 10.06
N GLU A 458 2.84 3.42 9.97
CA GLU A 458 2.49 4.44 10.98
C GLU A 458 3.67 5.38 11.28
N GLY A 459 4.41 5.76 10.26
CA GLY A 459 5.55 6.68 10.37
C GLY A 459 6.92 6.04 10.31
N ALA A 460 7.05 4.73 10.49
CA ALA A 460 8.36 4.07 10.56
C ALA A 460 9.12 4.12 9.23
N HIS A 461 8.45 4.13 8.08
CA HIS A 461 9.10 4.27 6.78
C HIS A 461 9.73 5.65 6.60
N ASN A 462 8.98 6.73 6.85
CA ASN A 462 9.46 8.09 6.61
C ASN A 462 8.75 9.12 7.49
N PRO A 463 9.17 9.30 8.75
CA PRO A 463 8.52 10.25 9.67
C PRO A 463 8.47 11.69 9.15
N ASP A 464 9.46 12.10 8.35
CA ASP A 464 9.52 13.47 7.81
C ASP A 464 8.39 13.72 6.80
N MET A 465 8.06 12.74 5.96
CA MET A 465 6.95 12.84 5.02
C MET A 465 5.59 12.87 5.75
N PHE A 466 5.42 12.07 6.80
CA PHE A 466 4.22 12.16 7.64
C PHE A 466 4.07 13.55 8.26
N ASN A 467 5.13 14.10 8.83
CA ASN A 467 5.11 15.45 9.41
C ASN A 467 4.66 16.49 8.39
N ASP A 468 5.18 16.44 7.18
CA ASP A 468 4.82 17.37 6.09
C ASP A 468 3.33 17.27 5.72
N LEU A 469 2.79 16.06 5.58
CA LEU A 469 1.36 15.83 5.30
C LEU A 469 0.46 16.38 6.40
N LEU A 470 0.79 16.09 7.67
CA LEU A 470 0.01 16.55 8.82
C LEU A 470 0.06 18.09 8.96
N GLU A 471 1.20 18.73 8.68
CA GLU A 471 1.32 20.18 8.66
C GLU A 471 0.47 20.81 7.55
N LYS A 472 0.47 20.26 6.34
CA LYS A 472 -0.35 20.71 5.21
C LYS A 472 -1.83 20.57 5.48
N GLY A 473 -2.26 19.41 5.99
CA GLY A 473 -3.65 19.19 6.38
C GLY A 473 -4.12 20.21 7.43
N ASN A 474 -3.33 20.44 8.45
CA ASN A 474 -3.63 21.44 9.49
C ASN A 474 -3.69 22.89 8.93
N ALA A 475 -2.78 23.26 8.03
CA ALA A 475 -2.80 24.59 7.42
C ALA A 475 -4.07 24.85 6.59
N LEU A 476 -4.58 23.84 5.89
CA LEU A 476 -5.85 23.93 5.18
C LEU A 476 -7.05 24.11 6.13
N LEU A 477 -7.04 23.39 7.26
CA LEU A 477 -8.08 23.53 8.27
C LEU A 477 -8.04 24.87 8.98
N ASP A 478 -6.86 25.48 9.18
CA ASP A 478 -6.73 26.84 9.69
C ASP A 478 -7.36 27.86 8.73
N GLU A 479 -7.17 27.71 7.42
CA GLU A 479 -7.84 28.54 6.40
C GLU A 479 -9.36 28.35 6.43
N ALA A 480 -9.85 27.11 6.59
CA ALA A 480 -11.28 26.83 6.70
C ALA A 480 -11.90 27.52 7.93
N ASP A 481 -11.22 27.45 9.07
CA ASP A 481 -11.64 28.12 10.30
C ASP A 481 -11.78 29.64 10.11
N GLU A 482 -10.85 30.26 9.39
CA GLU A 482 -10.91 31.70 9.04
C GLU A 482 -12.14 32.01 8.15
N ILE A 483 -12.38 31.19 7.11
CA ILE A 483 -13.53 31.38 6.19
C ILE A 483 -14.84 31.21 6.95
N LEU A 484 -14.96 30.20 7.81
CA LEU A 484 -16.16 29.90 8.58
C LEU A 484 -16.37 30.86 9.77
N GLY A 485 -15.33 31.60 10.17
CA GLY A 485 -15.34 32.50 11.32
C GLY A 485 -15.45 31.76 12.65
N VAL A 486 -14.87 30.57 12.72
CA VAL A 486 -14.81 29.75 13.94
C VAL A 486 -13.40 29.81 14.54
N SER A 487 -13.27 29.50 15.83
CA SER A 487 -11.94 29.35 16.44
C SER A 487 -11.62 27.87 16.51
N SER A 488 -10.45 27.48 16.10
CA SER A 488 -9.96 26.11 16.30
C SER A 488 -9.98 25.81 17.80
N ILE A 489 -10.90 24.93 18.23
CA ILE A 489 -10.94 24.40 19.60
C ILE A 489 -10.40 22.97 19.50
N VAL A 490 -9.10 22.83 19.56
CA VAL A 490 -8.51 21.61 20.07
C VAL A 490 -8.24 21.92 21.56
N GLU A 491 -9.20 21.62 22.43
CA GLU A 491 -8.90 21.47 23.85
C GLU A 491 -8.16 20.12 23.98
N ALA A 492 -6.85 20.22 24.32
CA ALA A 492 -5.97 19.10 24.58
C ALA A 492 -6.42 18.26 25.80
#